data_21a533c8906daa10a0ca176bed8ea7e9
#
_entry.id   21a533c8906daa10a0ca176bed8ea7e9
#
_cell.length_a   1.000
_cell.length_b   1.000
_cell.length_c   1.000
_cell.angle_alpha   90.00
_cell.angle_beta   90.00
_cell.angle_gamma   90.00
#
_symmetry.space_group_name_H-M   'P 1'
#
loop_
_entity.id
_entity.type
_entity.pdbx_description
1 polymer ?
#
loop_
_entity_poly.entity_id
_entity_poly.type
_entity_poly.pdbx_seq_one_letter_code
_entity_poly.pdbx_strand_id
1 'polypeptide(L)'
;MKIVDKNLDIALHIQLYQIIKDMIESKELEEGASLMPERELCKLQNISRMTVNKAIINLVNEGLLERRQGRGTFVSYKKQQYRFQKLKGFTEVMSERGFNINNKILEFEIGTQNKIIREKLGIKNEHELIYKIKRLRIIDNEPFALETVYIPEKMCTGLKELLKEDDSLYRVFREEYNHKIEKAIQTIEPITLNKESSKLLNRDINSLALKFDRKVYIKDQSILEYTISIFTSDKHQYQIMMTE
;
A
#
# COMPACT_ATOMS: atom_id res chain seq x y z
N MET A 1 -2.06 17.74 27.14
CA MET A 1 -2.66 18.73 26.18
C MET A 1 -2.65 20.13 26.79
N LYS A 2 -2.11 21.15 26.10
CA LYS A 2 -2.15 22.57 26.51
C LYS A 2 -3.57 23.13 26.42
N ILE A 3 -3.85 24.21 27.17
CA ILE A 3 -5.15 24.90 27.15
C ILE A 3 -5.02 26.18 26.31
N VAL A 4 -6.08 26.53 25.55
CA VAL A 4 -6.14 27.75 24.77
C VAL A 4 -6.16 28.98 25.70
N ASP A 5 -5.47 30.05 25.32
CA ASP A 5 -5.45 31.31 26.04
C ASP A 5 -6.43 32.31 25.41
N LYS A 6 -7.44 32.72 26.15
CA LYS A 6 -8.48 33.64 25.70
C LYS A 6 -8.01 35.10 25.63
N ASN A 7 -6.84 35.38 26.17
CA ASN A 7 -6.27 36.76 26.21
C ASN A 7 -5.37 37.02 24.99
N LEU A 8 -5.04 35.99 24.21
CA LEU A 8 -4.23 36.15 22.99
C LEU A 8 -5.11 36.64 21.83
N ASP A 9 -4.56 37.53 21.02
CA ASP A 9 -5.18 38.01 19.78
C ASP A 9 -5.10 36.99 18.64
N ILE A 10 -5.30 35.72 18.98
CA ILE A 10 -5.34 34.58 18.06
C ILE A 10 -6.65 33.82 18.27
N ALA A 11 -7.41 33.61 17.19
CA ALA A 11 -8.69 32.93 17.28
C ALA A 11 -8.56 31.56 17.96
N LEU A 12 -9.46 31.23 18.90
CA LEU A 12 -9.40 30.04 19.74
C LEU A 12 -9.35 28.73 18.92
N HIS A 13 -9.99 28.69 17.76
CA HIS A 13 -9.92 27.51 16.88
C HIS A 13 -8.55 27.33 16.23
N ILE A 14 -7.80 28.43 15.99
CA ILE A 14 -6.44 28.35 15.45
C ILE A 14 -5.48 27.91 16.57
N GLN A 15 -5.66 28.37 17.79
CA GLN A 15 -4.87 27.93 18.93
C GLN A 15 -5.08 26.42 19.19
N LEU A 16 -6.32 25.95 19.21
CA LEU A 16 -6.64 24.54 19.41
C LEU A 16 -6.09 23.67 18.26
N TYR A 17 -6.22 24.14 17.03
CA TYR A 17 -5.62 23.51 15.87
C TYR A 17 -4.10 23.34 16.07
N GLN A 18 -3.38 24.38 16.47
CA GLN A 18 -1.93 24.32 16.68
C GLN A 18 -1.57 23.38 17.83
N ILE A 19 -2.30 23.40 18.93
CA ILE A 19 -2.07 22.50 20.08
C ILE A 19 -2.17 21.02 19.64
N ILE A 20 -3.22 20.67 18.91
CA ILE A 20 -3.39 19.29 18.45
C ILE A 20 -2.31 18.92 17.42
N LYS A 21 -1.96 19.82 16.51
CA LYS A 21 -0.89 19.61 15.53
C LYS A 21 0.46 19.35 16.22
N ASP A 22 0.82 20.17 17.22
CA ASP A 22 2.05 19.99 17.99
C ASP A 22 2.08 18.63 18.71
N MET A 23 0.93 18.16 19.23
CA MET A 23 0.82 16.84 19.89
C MET A 23 1.02 15.69 18.90
N ILE A 24 0.56 15.85 17.65
CA ILE A 24 0.79 14.86 16.57
C ILE A 24 2.26 14.86 16.15
N GLU A 25 2.85 16.04 15.95
CA GLU A 25 4.24 16.21 15.53
C GLU A 25 5.24 15.71 16.58
N SER A 26 4.93 15.94 17.87
CA SER A 26 5.74 15.44 19.00
C SER A 26 5.49 13.97 19.34
N LYS A 27 4.58 13.29 18.63
CA LYS A 27 4.12 11.91 18.91
C LYS A 27 3.46 11.71 20.29
N GLU A 28 3.02 12.78 20.96
CA GLU A 28 2.14 12.69 22.13
C GLU A 28 0.77 12.09 21.73
N LEU A 29 0.33 12.36 20.48
CA LEU A 29 -0.75 11.65 19.80
C LEU A 29 -0.15 10.85 18.65
N GLU A 30 -0.08 9.53 18.78
CA GLU A 30 0.47 8.63 17.77
C GLU A 30 -0.47 8.45 16.58
N GLU A 31 0.06 8.05 15.45
CA GLU A 31 -0.71 7.71 14.25
C GLU A 31 -1.74 6.61 14.56
N GLY A 32 -2.98 6.81 14.15
CA GLY A 32 -4.11 5.93 14.46
C GLY A 32 -4.70 6.08 15.86
N ALA A 33 -4.12 6.89 16.74
CA ALA A 33 -4.69 7.18 18.05
C ALA A 33 -6.03 7.92 17.92
N SER A 34 -6.97 7.62 18.82
CA SER A 34 -8.25 8.34 18.90
C SER A 34 -8.04 9.72 19.51
N LEU A 35 -8.50 10.75 18.82
CA LEU A 35 -8.61 12.07 19.43
C LEU A 35 -9.74 12.06 20.47
N MET A 36 -9.53 12.77 21.58
CA MET A 36 -10.56 13.00 22.60
C MET A 36 -11.89 13.45 21.94
N PRO A 37 -13.06 12.92 22.36
CA PRO A 37 -14.36 13.31 21.82
C PRO A 37 -14.59 14.82 21.86
N GLU A 38 -15.20 15.40 20.83
CA GLU A 38 -15.45 16.85 20.71
C GLU A 38 -16.10 17.43 21.96
N ARG A 39 -17.05 16.68 22.60
CA ARG A 39 -17.72 17.13 23.82
C ARG A 39 -16.75 17.27 25.00
N GLU A 40 -15.79 16.38 25.10
CA GLU A 40 -14.77 16.43 26.16
C GLU A 40 -13.74 17.53 25.89
N LEU A 41 -13.33 17.71 24.63
CA LEU A 41 -12.49 18.84 24.19
C LEU A 41 -13.14 20.19 24.53
N CYS A 42 -14.45 20.34 24.29
CA CYS A 42 -15.19 21.56 24.65
C CYS A 42 -15.09 21.86 26.16
N LYS A 43 -15.27 20.83 26.99
CA LYS A 43 -15.18 20.98 28.44
C LYS A 43 -13.76 21.30 28.90
N LEU A 44 -12.79 20.53 28.41
CA LEU A 44 -11.38 20.68 28.79
C LEU A 44 -10.85 22.07 28.42
N GLN A 45 -11.15 22.53 27.20
CA GLN A 45 -10.69 23.81 26.67
C GLN A 45 -11.57 25.02 27.05
N ASN A 46 -12.75 24.77 27.64
CA ASN A 46 -13.76 25.77 27.95
C ASN A 46 -14.11 26.66 26.75
N ILE A 47 -14.37 26.07 25.59
CA ILE A 47 -14.72 26.72 24.32
C ILE A 47 -15.96 26.07 23.68
N SER A 48 -16.55 26.79 22.72
CA SER A 48 -17.76 26.31 22.03
C SER A 48 -17.50 25.09 21.15
N ARG A 49 -18.57 24.29 20.94
CA ARG A 49 -18.52 23.15 20.01
C ARG A 49 -18.18 23.55 18.58
N MET A 50 -18.66 24.73 18.13
CA MET A 50 -18.32 25.26 16.80
C MET A 50 -16.83 25.55 16.69
N THR A 51 -16.20 26.09 17.74
CA THR A 51 -14.75 26.37 17.78
C THR A 51 -13.94 25.08 17.69
N VAL A 52 -14.31 24.06 18.47
CA VAL A 52 -13.66 22.72 18.42
C VAL A 52 -13.83 22.10 17.05
N ASN A 53 -15.06 22.08 16.53
CA ASN A 53 -15.34 21.50 15.21
C ASN A 53 -14.54 22.16 14.09
N LYS A 54 -14.41 23.51 14.11
CA LYS A 54 -13.62 24.27 13.13
C LYS A 54 -12.13 23.89 13.17
N ALA A 55 -11.55 23.71 14.37
CA ALA A 55 -10.18 23.25 14.52
C ALA A 55 -9.99 21.84 13.96
N ILE A 56 -10.92 20.92 14.27
CA ILE A 56 -10.88 19.54 13.79
C ILE A 56 -11.04 19.47 12.26
N ILE A 57 -11.97 20.25 11.68
CA ILE A 57 -12.15 20.30 10.22
C ILE A 57 -10.87 20.77 9.53
N ASN A 58 -10.17 21.76 10.07
CA ASN A 58 -8.90 22.21 9.49
C ASN A 58 -7.84 21.10 9.52
N LEU A 59 -7.72 20.38 10.64
CA LEU A 59 -6.79 19.25 10.76
C LEU A 59 -7.16 18.07 9.82
N VAL A 60 -8.46 17.83 9.61
CA VAL A 60 -8.95 16.82 8.65
C VAL A 60 -8.63 17.26 7.22
N ASN A 61 -8.85 18.53 6.88
CA ASN A 61 -8.54 19.06 5.54
C ASN A 61 -7.04 19.02 5.24
N GLU A 62 -6.17 19.16 6.25
CA GLU A 62 -4.73 18.97 6.11
C GLU A 62 -4.29 17.50 6.12
N GLY A 63 -5.23 16.57 6.33
CA GLY A 63 -4.94 15.16 6.41
C GLY A 63 -4.21 14.70 7.68
N LEU A 64 -4.16 15.55 8.72
CA LEU A 64 -3.58 15.21 10.03
C LEU A 64 -4.55 14.40 10.89
N LEU A 65 -5.85 14.57 10.69
CA LEU A 65 -6.91 13.80 11.33
C LEU A 65 -7.83 13.18 10.28
N GLU A 66 -8.47 12.08 10.63
CA GLU A 66 -9.56 11.47 9.85
C GLU A 66 -10.79 11.20 10.71
N ARG A 67 -11.98 11.42 10.14
CA ARG A 67 -13.25 11.08 10.77
C ARG A 67 -13.69 9.69 10.34
N ARG A 68 -13.92 8.81 11.32
CA ARG A 68 -14.51 7.48 11.07
C ARG A 68 -15.95 7.50 11.57
N GLN A 69 -16.89 7.34 10.65
CA GLN A 69 -18.32 7.41 10.96
C GLN A 69 -18.69 6.45 12.10
N GLY A 70 -19.36 6.98 13.13
CA GLY A 70 -19.74 6.22 14.33
C GLY A 70 -18.61 5.83 15.28
N ARG A 71 -17.34 6.07 14.92
CA ARG A 71 -16.15 5.67 15.71
C ARG A 71 -15.39 6.84 16.30
N GLY A 72 -15.54 8.05 15.74
CA GLY A 72 -14.86 9.25 16.24
C GLY A 72 -13.85 9.85 15.26
N THR A 73 -12.93 10.65 15.80
CA THR A 73 -11.83 11.29 15.06
C THR A 73 -10.50 10.67 15.49
N PHE A 74 -9.65 10.37 14.54
CA PHE A 74 -8.38 9.68 14.76
C PHE A 74 -7.25 10.47 14.11
N VAL A 75 -6.02 10.33 14.63
CA VAL A 75 -4.82 10.81 13.95
C VAL A 75 -4.63 10.02 12.66
N SER A 76 -4.52 10.75 11.55
CA SER A 76 -4.29 10.11 10.25
C SER A 76 -2.92 9.45 10.20
N TYR A 77 -2.85 8.33 9.53
CA TYR A 77 -1.56 7.78 9.16
C TYR A 77 -0.92 8.67 8.08
N LYS A 78 0.32 9.08 8.29
CA LYS A 78 1.08 9.78 7.24
C LYS A 78 1.28 8.80 6.08
N LYS A 79 0.57 9.03 4.96
CA LYS A 79 0.67 8.14 3.80
C LYS A 79 2.11 8.07 3.33
N GLN A 80 2.68 6.88 3.38
CA GLN A 80 4.02 6.64 2.86
C GLN A 80 4.00 6.76 1.33
N GLN A 81 4.90 7.57 0.77
CA GLN A 81 4.98 7.76 -0.70
C GLN A 81 5.80 6.64 -1.33
N TYR A 82 5.19 5.91 -2.26
CA TYR A 82 5.85 4.89 -3.06
C TYR A 82 6.11 5.41 -4.47
N ARG A 83 7.38 5.59 -4.83
CA ARG A 83 7.78 6.07 -6.16
C ARG A 83 8.10 4.91 -7.08
N PHE A 84 7.37 4.81 -8.18
CA PHE A 84 7.65 3.85 -9.25
C PHE A 84 8.56 4.51 -10.30
N GLN A 85 9.87 4.47 -10.10
CA GLN A 85 10.83 5.13 -11.00
C GLN A 85 11.76 4.15 -11.74
N LYS A 86 11.84 2.90 -11.29
CA LYS A 86 12.77 1.91 -11.86
C LYS A 86 12.09 0.55 -12.00
N LEU A 87 12.54 -0.23 -12.98
CA LEU A 87 12.15 -1.62 -13.18
C LEU A 87 12.88 -2.53 -12.17
N LYS A 88 12.64 -2.28 -10.88
CA LYS A 88 13.11 -3.09 -9.75
C LYS A 88 11.94 -3.85 -9.14
N GLY A 89 12.25 -4.96 -8.51
CA GLY A 89 11.28 -5.71 -7.73
C GLY A 89 10.79 -4.91 -6.52
N PHE A 90 9.56 -5.18 -6.10
CA PHE A 90 8.96 -4.53 -4.92
C PHE A 90 9.87 -4.61 -3.69
N THR A 91 10.37 -5.81 -3.37
CA THR A 91 11.29 -6.04 -2.25
C THR A 91 12.53 -5.13 -2.31
N GLU A 92 13.17 -5.03 -3.49
CA GLU A 92 14.36 -4.20 -3.68
C GLU A 92 14.07 -2.71 -3.45
N VAL A 93 12.97 -2.20 -4.03
CA VAL A 93 12.57 -0.79 -3.89
C VAL A 93 12.28 -0.43 -2.45
N MET A 94 11.66 -1.32 -1.69
CA MET A 94 11.31 -1.07 -0.30
C MET A 94 12.51 -1.22 0.64
N SER A 95 13.37 -2.23 0.43
CA SER A 95 14.61 -2.40 1.19
C SER A 95 15.57 -1.22 1.03
N GLU A 96 15.71 -0.68 -0.19
CA GLU A 96 16.53 0.52 -0.45
C GLU A 96 16.03 1.76 0.33
N ARG A 97 14.78 1.76 0.76
CA ARG A 97 14.16 2.82 1.56
C ARG A 97 14.22 2.56 3.07
N GLY A 98 14.81 1.45 3.48
CA GLY A 98 15.00 1.10 4.88
C GLY A 98 13.77 0.42 5.52
N PHE A 99 12.78 -0.02 4.74
CA PHE A 99 11.64 -0.77 5.28
C PHE A 99 12.04 -2.22 5.57
N ASN A 100 11.51 -2.74 6.66
CA ASN A 100 11.59 -4.17 6.94
C ASN A 100 10.50 -4.90 6.15
N ILE A 101 10.93 -5.76 5.20
CA ILE A 101 10.02 -6.44 4.29
C ILE A 101 10.08 -7.93 4.57
N ASN A 102 8.91 -8.49 4.81
CA ASN A 102 8.68 -9.92 4.86
C ASN A 102 7.66 -10.28 3.77
N ASN A 103 7.85 -11.45 3.18
CA ASN A 103 6.91 -11.99 2.21
C ASN A 103 6.47 -13.36 2.69
N LYS A 104 5.18 -13.63 2.60
CA LYS A 104 4.64 -14.97 2.87
C LYS A 104 4.10 -15.55 1.57
N ILE A 105 4.63 -16.70 1.15
CA ILE A 105 4.07 -17.46 0.04
C ILE A 105 2.80 -18.17 0.54
N LEU A 106 1.66 -17.77 0.00
CA LEU A 106 0.36 -18.36 0.33
C LEU A 106 0.03 -19.56 -0.57
N GLU A 107 0.51 -19.50 -1.81
CA GLU A 107 0.23 -20.51 -2.83
C GLU A 107 1.39 -20.53 -3.83
N PHE A 108 1.85 -21.73 -4.20
CA PHE A 108 2.82 -21.94 -5.27
C PHE A 108 2.40 -23.18 -6.08
N GLU A 109 1.81 -22.94 -7.22
CA GLU A 109 1.28 -23.96 -8.12
C GLU A 109 2.00 -23.93 -9.46
N ILE A 110 2.04 -25.08 -10.13
CA ILE A 110 2.43 -25.22 -11.53
C ILE A 110 1.31 -25.95 -12.26
N GLY A 111 0.92 -25.43 -13.39
CA GLY A 111 -0.14 -26.05 -14.19
C GLY A 111 -0.57 -25.19 -15.35
N THR A 112 -1.51 -25.68 -16.13
CA THR A 112 -2.16 -24.90 -17.17
C THR A 112 -3.09 -23.85 -16.54
N GLN A 113 -3.15 -22.67 -17.12
CA GLN A 113 -3.99 -21.59 -16.66
C GLN A 113 -5.16 -21.34 -17.63
N ASN A 114 -6.16 -20.59 -17.18
CA ASN A 114 -7.28 -20.20 -18.01
C ASN A 114 -6.85 -19.34 -19.22
N LYS A 115 -7.73 -19.21 -20.20
CA LYS A 115 -7.49 -18.48 -21.45
C LYS A 115 -7.03 -17.02 -21.20
N ILE A 116 -7.63 -16.34 -20.24
CA ILE A 116 -7.30 -14.93 -19.94
C ILE A 116 -5.83 -14.78 -19.51
N ILE A 117 -5.35 -15.63 -18.60
CA ILE A 117 -3.96 -15.61 -18.14
C ILE A 117 -2.99 -15.93 -19.27
N ARG A 118 -3.33 -16.95 -20.10
CA ARG A 118 -2.51 -17.28 -21.27
C ARG A 118 -2.41 -16.11 -22.27
N GLU A 119 -3.52 -15.44 -22.56
CA GLU A 119 -3.53 -14.24 -23.43
C GLU A 119 -2.70 -13.10 -22.84
N LYS A 120 -2.78 -12.89 -21.51
CA LYS A 120 -1.96 -11.88 -20.82
C LYS A 120 -0.47 -12.18 -20.93
N LEU A 121 -0.07 -13.44 -20.94
CA LEU A 121 1.31 -13.91 -21.11
C LEU A 121 1.72 -14.11 -22.59
N GLY A 122 0.79 -13.95 -23.53
CA GLY A 122 1.05 -14.19 -24.95
C GLY A 122 1.22 -15.67 -25.31
N ILE A 123 0.71 -16.58 -24.49
CA ILE A 123 0.82 -18.03 -24.64
C ILE A 123 -0.34 -18.54 -25.49
N LYS A 124 0.01 -19.18 -26.62
CA LYS A 124 -0.96 -19.79 -27.54
C LYS A 124 -1.22 -21.28 -27.23
N ASN A 125 -0.21 -21.97 -26.72
CA ASN A 125 -0.30 -23.40 -26.40
C ASN A 125 -1.08 -23.61 -25.10
N GLU A 126 -2.18 -24.37 -25.18
CA GLU A 126 -3.05 -24.63 -24.01
C GLU A 126 -2.40 -25.51 -22.96
N HIS A 127 -1.43 -26.33 -23.37
CA HIS A 127 -0.72 -27.25 -22.50
C HIS A 127 0.54 -26.68 -21.87
N GLU A 128 0.87 -25.42 -22.19
CA GLU A 128 2.05 -24.77 -21.62
C GLU A 128 1.85 -24.56 -20.12
N LEU A 129 2.84 -24.98 -19.33
CA LEU A 129 2.81 -24.87 -17.89
C LEU A 129 3.17 -23.43 -17.45
N ILE A 130 2.47 -22.98 -16.44
CA ILE A 130 2.60 -21.64 -15.88
C ILE A 130 2.71 -21.76 -14.36
N TYR A 131 3.69 -21.15 -13.76
CA TYR A 131 3.73 -20.94 -12.32
C TYR A 131 2.69 -19.91 -11.93
N LYS A 132 1.94 -20.20 -10.85
CA LYS A 132 1.08 -19.26 -10.14
C LYS A 132 1.60 -19.15 -8.72
N ILE A 133 2.03 -17.95 -8.35
CA ILE A 133 2.60 -17.68 -7.03
C ILE A 133 1.76 -16.58 -6.37
N LYS A 134 1.10 -16.91 -5.26
CA LYS A 134 0.34 -15.95 -4.47
C LYS A 134 1.13 -15.60 -3.23
N ARG A 135 1.39 -14.31 -3.02
CA ARG A 135 2.22 -13.80 -1.92
C ARG A 135 1.50 -12.71 -1.15
N LEU A 136 1.62 -12.75 0.17
CA LEU A 136 1.29 -11.62 1.03
C LEU A 136 2.57 -10.82 1.28
N ARG A 137 2.55 -9.55 0.90
CA ARG A 137 3.63 -8.60 1.15
C ARG A 137 3.37 -7.91 2.49
N ILE A 138 4.37 -7.91 3.35
CA ILE A 138 4.29 -7.37 4.70
C ILE A 138 5.40 -6.31 4.83
N ILE A 139 5.05 -5.12 5.30
CA ILE A 139 6.01 -4.04 5.60
C ILE A 139 5.83 -3.68 7.06
N ASP A 140 6.94 -3.65 7.82
CA ASP A 140 6.96 -3.29 9.24
C ASP A 140 5.90 -4.06 10.05
N ASN A 141 5.78 -5.37 9.79
CA ASN A 141 4.82 -6.31 10.37
C ASN A 141 3.34 -6.07 10.01
N GLU A 142 3.03 -5.16 9.06
CA GLU A 142 1.67 -4.95 8.58
C GLU A 142 1.46 -5.49 7.17
N PRO A 143 0.34 -6.20 6.90
CA PRO A 143 -0.04 -6.58 5.55
C PRO A 143 -0.19 -5.37 4.65
N PHE A 144 0.58 -5.36 3.54
CA PHE A 144 0.67 -4.23 2.64
C PHE A 144 0.01 -4.49 1.29
N ALA A 145 0.31 -5.64 0.69
CA ALA A 145 -0.25 -6.03 -0.59
C ALA A 145 -0.44 -7.54 -0.72
N LEU A 146 -1.45 -7.91 -1.48
CA LEU A 146 -1.67 -9.28 -1.94
C LEU A 146 -1.30 -9.35 -3.41
N GLU A 147 -0.32 -10.17 -3.76
CA GLU A 147 0.22 -10.29 -5.10
C GLU A 147 -0.01 -11.71 -5.65
N THR A 148 -0.43 -11.79 -6.91
CA THR A 148 -0.49 -13.06 -7.66
C THR A 148 0.32 -12.90 -8.93
N VAL A 149 1.38 -13.71 -9.06
CA VAL A 149 2.32 -13.67 -10.18
C VAL A 149 2.12 -14.91 -11.04
N TYR A 150 2.10 -14.72 -12.35
CA TYR A 150 2.05 -15.79 -13.35
C TYR A 150 3.30 -15.72 -14.22
N ILE A 151 4.03 -16.84 -14.33
CA ILE A 151 5.30 -16.93 -15.07
C ILE A 151 5.24 -18.19 -15.95
N PRO A 152 5.51 -18.09 -17.28
CA PRO A 152 5.66 -19.29 -18.09
C PRO A 152 6.77 -20.19 -17.53
N GLU A 153 6.48 -21.46 -17.27
CA GLU A 153 7.44 -22.38 -16.66
C GLU A 153 8.75 -22.45 -17.44
N LYS A 154 8.67 -22.51 -18.76
CA LYS A 154 9.84 -22.55 -19.66
C LYS A 154 10.79 -21.36 -19.50
N MET A 155 10.34 -20.23 -18.96
CA MET A 155 11.16 -19.04 -18.72
C MET A 155 11.98 -19.19 -17.45
N CYS A 156 11.51 -19.96 -16.47
CA CYS A 156 12.11 -20.09 -15.15
C CYS A 156 12.00 -21.54 -14.64
N THR A 157 12.49 -22.52 -15.41
CA THR A 157 12.41 -23.93 -15.02
C THR A 157 13.10 -24.18 -13.68
N GLY A 158 12.43 -24.89 -12.77
CA GLY A 158 12.93 -25.15 -11.42
C GLY A 158 12.76 -23.97 -10.44
N LEU A 159 11.93 -22.98 -10.76
CA LEU A 159 11.73 -21.78 -9.92
C LEU A 159 11.26 -22.13 -8.50
N LYS A 160 10.49 -23.21 -8.34
CA LYS A 160 9.93 -23.60 -7.04
C LYS A 160 11.00 -23.99 -6.02
N GLU A 161 12.08 -24.57 -6.49
CA GLU A 161 13.22 -25.02 -5.68
C GLU A 161 14.17 -23.87 -5.31
N LEU A 162 14.19 -22.82 -6.14
CA LEU A 162 15.08 -21.68 -6.00
C LEU A 162 14.47 -20.51 -5.20
N LEU A 163 13.16 -20.28 -5.35
CA LEU A 163 12.51 -19.12 -4.74
C LEU A 163 12.15 -19.37 -3.27
N LYS A 164 12.79 -18.62 -2.37
CA LYS A 164 12.45 -18.58 -0.93
C LYS A 164 11.43 -17.48 -0.65
N GLU A 165 10.79 -17.52 0.53
CA GLU A 165 9.72 -16.57 0.91
C GLU A 165 10.14 -15.11 0.78
N ASP A 166 11.29 -14.74 1.33
CA ASP A 166 11.76 -13.35 1.36
C ASP A 166 12.58 -12.92 0.13
N ASP A 167 12.70 -13.80 -0.86
CA ASP A 167 13.46 -13.48 -2.07
C ASP A 167 12.74 -12.43 -2.93
N SER A 168 13.55 -11.54 -3.53
CA SER A 168 13.12 -10.73 -4.64
C SER A 168 13.00 -11.59 -5.90
N LEU A 169 11.80 -11.76 -6.42
CA LEU A 169 11.57 -12.49 -7.67
C LEU A 169 12.39 -11.90 -8.83
N TYR A 170 12.52 -10.56 -8.88
CA TYR A 170 13.32 -9.88 -9.90
C TYR A 170 14.82 -10.13 -9.74
N ARG A 171 15.31 -10.30 -8.50
CA ARG A 171 16.68 -10.73 -8.25
C ARG A 171 16.89 -12.14 -8.80
N VAL A 172 15.98 -13.07 -8.49
CA VAL A 172 16.04 -14.44 -9.01
C VAL A 172 16.01 -14.44 -10.54
N PHE A 173 15.16 -13.65 -11.18
CA PHE A 173 15.13 -13.54 -12.63
C PHE A 173 16.49 -13.09 -13.22
N ARG A 174 17.17 -12.16 -12.58
CA ARG A 174 18.46 -11.67 -13.07
C ARG A 174 19.61 -12.62 -12.76
N GLU A 175 19.69 -13.11 -11.52
CA GLU A 175 20.87 -13.84 -11.03
C GLU A 175 20.84 -15.32 -11.43
N GLU A 176 19.67 -15.97 -11.34
CA GLU A 176 19.56 -17.40 -11.62
C GLU A 176 19.21 -17.70 -13.08
N TYR A 177 18.38 -16.84 -13.73
CA TYR A 177 17.93 -17.07 -15.10
C TYR A 177 18.53 -16.09 -16.11
N ASN A 178 19.36 -15.15 -15.69
CA ASN A 178 20.01 -14.13 -16.55
C ASN A 178 18.99 -13.33 -17.42
N HIS A 179 17.77 -13.17 -16.94
CA HIS A 179 16.75 -12.39 -17.64
C HIS A 179 17.02 -10.89 -17.49
N LYS A 180 17.13 -10.19 -18.62
CA LYS A 180 17.27 -8.73 -18.67
C LYS A 180 15.90 -8.10 -18.89
N ILE A 181 15.30 -7.61 -17.80
CA ILE A 181 14.03 -6.90 -17.84
C ILE A 181 14.23 -5.59 -18.60
N GLU A 182 13.42 -5.35 -19.64
CA GLU A 182 13.52 -4.17 -20.48
C GLU A 182 12.43 -3.14 -20.19
N LYS A 183 11.17 -3.60 -20.09
CA LYS A 183 10.05 -2.72 -19.81
C LYS A 183 8.95 -3.41 -19.02
N ALA A 184 8.12 -2.63 -18.36
CA ALA A 184 6.87 -3.09 -17.78
C ALA A 184 5.73 -2.16 -18.21
N ILE A 185 4.56 -2.76 -18.49
CA ILE A 185 3.32 -2.03 -18.71
C ILE A 185 2.43 -2.31 -17.51
N GLN A 186 1.92 -1.26 -16.89
CA GLN A 186 1.12 -1.36 -15.69
C GLN A 186 -0.15 -0.52 -15.79
N THR A 187 -1.28 -1.13 -15.45
CA THR A 187 -2.58 -0.47 -15.28
C THR A 187 -2.90 -0.39 -13.80
N ILE A 188 -3.49 0.71 -13.35
CA ILE A 188 -3.88 0.94 -11.96
C ILE A 188 -5.38 1.22 -11.94
N GLU A 189 -6.13 0.46 -11.14
CA GLU A 189 -7.58 0.58 -11.00
C GLU A 189 -7.97 0.70 -9.53
N PRO A 190 -8.87 1.61 -9.15
CA PRO A 190 -9.49 1.61 -7.83
C PRO A 190 -10.46 0.43 -7.71
N ILE A 191 -10.38 -0.30 -6.60
CA ILE A 191 -11.28 -1.42 -6.29
C ILE A 191 -11.72 -1.37 -4.83
N THR A 192 -12.71 -2.18 -4.49
CA THR A 192 -13.04 -2.49 -3.10
C THR A 192 -12.59 -3.91 -2.75
N LEU A 193 -12.14 -4.11 -1.51
CA LEU A 193 -11.71 -5.41 -1.03
C LEU A 193 -12.90 -6.36 -0.87
N ASN A 194 -12.76 -7.57 -1.40
CA ASN A 194 -13.69 -8.66 -1.15
C ASN A 194 -13.38 -9.36 0.20
N LYS A 195 -14.18 -10.34 0.60
CA LYS A 195 -14.04 -11.07 1.87
C LYS A 195 -12.66 -11.73 2.05
N GLU A 196 -12.09 -12.31 0.98
CA GLU A 196 -10.79 -12.98 1.05
C GLU A 196 -9.65 -11.96 1.20
N SER A 197 -9.59 -10.98 0.29
CA SER A 197 -8.54 -9.95 0.31
C SER A 197 -8.59 -9.08 1.56
N SER A 198 -9.78 -8.75 2.06
CA SER A 198 -9.92 -7.98 3.31
C SER A 198 -9.35 -8.73 4.52
N LYS A 199 -9.61 -10.05 4.62
CA LYS A 199 -9.04 -10.89 5.69
C LYS A 199 -7.51 -10.97 5.61
N LEU A 200 -6.96 -11.21 4.41
CA LEU A 200 -5.51 -11.32 4.21
C LEU A 200 -4.77 -10.01 4.43
N LEU A 201 -5.38 -8.88 4.04
CA LEU A 201 -4.82 -7.55 4.20
C LEU A 201 -5.13 -6.89 5.55
N ASN A 202 -5.85 -7.60 6.44
CA ASN A 202 -6.28 -7.08 7.74
C ASN A 202 -7.01 -5.72 7.61
N ARG A 203 -8.02 -5.68 6.73
CA ARG A 203 -8.87 -4.50 6.46
C ARG A 203 -10.34 -4.89 6.48
N ASP A 204 -11.22 -3.91 6.64
CA ASP A 204 -12.66 -4.14 6.56
C ASP A 204 -13.08 -4.53 5.13
N ILE A 205 -14.13 -5.33 4.99
CA ILE A 205 -14.75 -5.64 3.70
C ILE A 205 -15.22 -4.33 3.07
N ASN A 206 -15.09 -4.22 1.74
CA ASN A 206 -15.38 -3.01 0.95
C ASN A 206 -14.44 -1.82 1.22
N SER A 207 -13.35 -1.98 1.99
CA SER A 207 -12.31 -0.95 2.05
C SER A 207 -11.76 -0.66 0.65
N LEU A 208 -11.43 0.61 0.40
CA LEU A 208 -10.81 1.02 -0.85
C LEU A 208 -9.39 0.44 -0.97
N ALA A 209 -9.06 -0.03 -2.15
CA ALA A 209 -7.74 -0.55 -2.50
C ALA A 209 -7.40 -0.18 -3.94
N LEU A 210 -6.15 -0.34 -4.32
CA LEU A 210 -5.68 -0.18 -5.69
C LEU A 210 -5.25 -1.52 -6.24
N LYS A 211 -5.79 -1.89 -7.39
CA LYS A 211 -5.38 -3.06 -8.16
C LYS A 211 -4.39 -2.62 -9.23
N PHE A 212 -3.28 -3.33 -9.29
CA PHE A 212 -2.24 -3.16 -10.30
C PHE A 212 -2.19 -4.41 -11.17
N ASP A 213 -2.38 -4.23 -12.45
CA ASP A 213 -2.14 -5.23 -13.47
C ASP A 213 -0.83 -4.90 -14.17
N ARG A 214 0.19 -5.77 -14.08
CA ARG A 214 1.52 -5.54 -14.64
C ARG A 214 1.94 -6.66 -15.57
N LYS A 215 2.48 -6.29 -16.74
CA LYS A 215 3.21 -7.19 -17.65
C LYS A 215 4.65 -6.77 -17.71
N VAL A 216 5.56 -7.72 -17.59
CA VAL A 216 7.01 -7.49 -17.67
C VAL A 216 7.57 -8.16 -18.90
N TYR A 217 8.36 -7.40 -19.64
CA TYR A 217 8.96 -7.84 -20.88
C TYR A 217 10.48 -7.89 -20.73
N ILE A 218 11.10 -8.90 -21.33
CA ILE A 218 12.54 -9.02 -21.47
C ILE A 218 12.99 -8.51 -22.84
N LYS A 219 14.30 -8.49 -23.07
CA LYS A 219 14.92 -7.83 -24.24
C LYS A 219 14.42 -8.33 -25.59
N ASP A 220 14.01 -9.59 -25.74
CA ASP A 220 13.41 -10.17 -26.93
C ASP A 220 11.92 -9.89 -27.11
N GLN A 221 11.35 -9.03 -26.27
CA GLN A 221 9.93 -8.68 -26.20
C GLN A 221 9.02 -9.82 -25.70
N SER A 222 9.58 -10.94 -25.24
CA SER A 222 8.80 -11.98 -24.56
C SER A 222 8.26 -11.48 -23.25
N ILE A 223 7.08 -11.98 -22.85
CA ILE A 223 6.48 -11.65 -21.55
C ILE A 223 7.03 -12.63 -20.50
N LEU A 224 7.83 -12.11 -19.58
CA LEU A 224 8.42 -12.87 -18.50
C LEU A 224 7.41 -13.16 -17.39
N GLU A 225 6.62 -12.15 -17.03
CA GLU A 225 5.59 -12.30 -16.00
C GLU A 225 4.35 -11.47 -16.29
N TYR A 226 3.23 -11.93 -15.75
CA TYR A 226 2.01 -11.16 -15.55
C TYR A 226 1.66 -11.19 -14.07
N THR A 227 1.46 -10.01 -13.48
CA THR A 227 1.24 -9.87 -12.04
C THR A 227 -0.01 -9.05 -11.76
N ILE A 228 -0.85 -9.56 -10.86
CA ILE A 228 -1.98 -8.85 -10.28
C ILE A 228 -1.63 -8.57 -8.82
N SER A 229 -1.62 -7.29 -8.44
CA SER A 229 -1.36 -6.89 -7.05
C SER A 229 -2.49 -6.02 -6.52
N ILE A 230 -2.95 -6.29 -5.31
CA ILE A 230 -3.94 -5.50 -4.59
C ILE A 230 -3.23 -4.83 -3.42
N PHE A 231 -3.15 -3.51 -3.46
CA PHE A 231 -2.50 -2.69 -2.46
C PHE A 231 -3.52 -1.99 -1.58
N THR A 232 -3.26 -1.91 -0.28
CA THR A 232 -4.06 -1.06 0.61
C THR A 232 -3.86 0.42 0.24
N SER A 233 -4.89 1.26 0.38
CA SER A 233 -4.86 2.69 0.00
C SER A 233 -4.96 3.65 1.19
N ASP A 234 -5.23 3.13 2.37
CA ASP A 234 -5.43 3.91 3.59
C ASP A 234 -4.15 4.58 4.10
N LYS A 235 -3.03 3.85 4.11
CA LYS A 235 -1.74 4.31 4.64
C LYS A 235 -0.72 4.68 3.55
N HIS A 236 -1.06 4.51 2.27
CA HIS A 236 -0.09 4.56 1.18
C HIS A 236 -0.51 5.50 0.07
N GLN A 237 0.49 6.18 -0.52
CA GLN A 237 0.35 7.05 -1.67
C GLN A 237 1.36 6.63 -2.75
N TYR A 238 0.90 6.52 -3.98
CA TYR A 238 1.74 6.14 -5.12
C TYR A 238 2.10 7.38 -5.93
N GLN A 239 3.40 7.61 -6.12
CA GLN A 239 3.92 8.72 -6.89
C GLN A 239 4.58 8.24 -8.17
N ILE A 240 4.20 8.82 -9.29
CA ILE A 240 4.83 8.63 -10.60
C ILE A 240 5.52 9.94 -10.96
N MET A 241 6.82 9.88 -11.25
CA MET A 241 7.56 11.03 -11.78
C MET A 241 7.65 10.89 -13.30
N MET A 242 7.25 11.93 -14.01
CA MET A 242 7.43 12.03 -15.44
C MET A 242 8.45 13.14 -15.70
N THR A 243 9.41 12.87 -16.56
CA THR A 243 10.42 13.83 -17.02
C THR A 243 10.37 13.87 -18.54
N GLU A 244 10.62 15.06 -19.14
CA GLU A 244 10.86 15.18 -20.58
C GLU A 244 12.22 14.60 -20.95
#